data_76d11b5a744a2fae67508dafc570bb49
#
_entry.id   76d11b5a744a2fae67508dafc570bb49
#
_cell.length_a   1.000
_cell.length_b   1.000
_cell.length_c   1.000
_cell.angle_alpha   90.00
_cell.angle_beta   90.00
_cell.angle_gamma   90.00
#
_symmetry.space_group_name_H-M   'P 1'
#
loop_
_entity.id
_entity.type
_entity.pdbx_description
1 polymer ?
#
loop_
_entity_poly.entity_id
_entity_poly.type
_entity_poly.pdbx_seq_one_letter_code
_entity_poly.pdbx_strand_id
1 'polypeptide(L)'
;SIVKGKMIFLQGNPKLSKTGNILTGRLSGIVAHHVPNYLTKNRLPTFETNCIDDWENKVDSIVDETLSENMTLVSGIPPWVQMYFEKLKEKTGKQIKDVFPNFDLFIYGGVNYQPYKRVFEKLIGRKVDGVELYPASEGFIAYQDSQKKEGMLLCVNHGIFYEFIPSSEFFEENPTRISLESVEMEVNYVLILNTNAGLWGYNIGDTIKFVSINPYRIVVTGRIKHFTSAFGEHVIAEEVEKSLQQTIKKNPCVVNEFHVAPKVNTENELPYHEWFIEFENESENMNSFSNELDSSLQGLNSYYKDLITGNILQPLKITKLKNNSFRDYMKSVGKLGGQNKVPRLANDRKIADELSNYKINE
;
A
#
# COMPACT_ATOMS: atom_id res chain seq x y z
N SER A 1 -7.95 -27.86 -5.41
CA SER A 1 -8.35 -27.34 -4.08
C SER A 1 -7.16 -26.67 -3.40
N ILE A 2 -7.27 -25.40 -3.09
CA ILE A 2 -6.24 -24.56 -2.46
C ILE A 2 -5.65 -25.22 -1.19
N VAL A 3 -6.51 -25.85 -0.39
CA VAL A 3 -6.08 -26.49 0.88
C VAL A 3 -5.33 -27.82 0.71
N LYS A 4 -5.21 -28.34 -0.51
CA LYS A 4 -4.44 -29.58 -0.77
C LYS A 4 -2.96 -29.34 -1.06
N GLY A 5 -2.58 -28.10 -1.33
CA GLY A 5 -1.21 -27.68 -1.54
C GLY A 5 -0.64 -26.91 -0.37
N LYS A 6 0.56 -26.36 -0.57
CA LYS A 6 1.22 -25.49 0.38
C LYS A 6 0.72 -24.04 0.25
N MET A 7 0.68 -23.36 1.37
CA MET A 7 0.25 -21.98 1.50
C MET A 7 1.38 -21.17 2.15
N ILE A 8 1.86 -20.15 1.48
CA ILE A 8 2.88 -19.26 2.03
C ILE A 8 2.23 -17.99 2.59
N PHE A 9 2.68 -17.58 3.78
CA PHE A 9 2.29 -16.34 4.44
C PHE A 9 3.55 -15.51 4.73
N LEU A 10 3.83 -14.54 3.87
CA LEU A 10 4.93 -13.60 4.07
C LEU A 10 4.55 -12.61 5.16
N GLN A 11 5.17 -12.74 6.32
CA GLN A 11 4.88 -11.95 7.51
C GLN A 11 6.16 -11.53 8.25
N GLY A 12 6.03 -10.58 9.18
CA GLY A 12 7.12 -10.21 10.08
C GLY A 12 7.53 -11.37 11.00
N ASN A 13 8.62 -11.16 11.77
CA ASN A 13 9.11 -12.13 12.73
C ASN A 13 8.00 -12.50 13.74
N PRO A 14 7.63 -13.80 13.88
CA PRO A 14 6.59 -14.26 14.78
C PRO A 14 7.05 -14.43 16.23
N LYS A 15 8.32 -14.13 16.52
CA LYS A 15 8.88 -14.27 17.85
C LYS A 15 8.22 -13.28 18.80
N LEU A 16 7.71 -13.80 19.92
CA LEU A 16 7.11 -12.99 20.97
C LEU A 16 8.15 -12.64 22.04
N SER A 17 8.15 -11.41 22.50
CA SER A 17 8.86 -10.96 23.68
C SER A 17 7.99 -11.08 24.93
N LYS A 18 8.59 -10.97 26.11
CA LYS A 18 7.87 -11.01 27.37
C LYS A 18 8.07 -9.71 28.11
N THR A 19 6.96 -9.03 28.42
CA THR A 19 6.94 -7.81 29.24
C THR A 19 6.24 -8.15 30.55
N GLY A 20 6.99 -8.35 31.63
CA GLY A 20 6.44 -8.94 32.85
C GLY A 20 5.95 -10.37 32.59
N ASN A 21 4.67 -10.62 32.82
CA ASN A 21 4.02 -11.90 32.55
C ASN A 21 3.22 -11.94 31.23
N ILE A 22 3.27 -10.88 30.43
CA ILE A 22 2.48 -10.75 29.21
C ILE A 22 3.38 -10.99 28.00
N LEU A 23 2.96 -11.89 27.09
CA LEU A 23 3.59 -12.07 25.80
C LEU A 23 3.19 -10.92 24.88
N THR A 24 4.18 -10.28 24.26
CA THR A 24 4.01 -9.13 23.39
C THR A 24 4.67 -9.37 22.04
N GLY A 25 4.09 -8.85 20.97
CA GLY A 25 4.61 -8.99 19.63
C GLY A 25 3.74 -8.29 18.60
N ARG A 26 4.15 -8.36 17.34
CA ARG A 26 3.31 -7.89 16.23
C ARG A 26 2.07 -8.78 16.10
N LEU A 27 0.94 -8.22 15.67
CA LEU A 27 -0.32 -8.97 15.52
C LEU A 27 -0.13 -10.23 14.65
N SER A 28 0.55 -10.10 13.51
CA SER A 28 0.83 -11.25 12.62
C SER A 28 1.64 -12.35 13.32
N GLY A 29 2.56 -11.98 14.21
CA GLY A 29 3.31 -12.90 15.05
C GLY A 29 2.41 -13.59 16.08
N ILE A 30 1.58 -12.84 16.78
CA ILE A 30 0.60 -13.39 17.76
C ILE A 30 -0.33 -14.38 17.06
N VAL A 31 -0.94 -13.98 15.94
CA VAL A 31 -1.85 -14.82 15.15
C VAL A 31 -1.15 -16.11 14.68
N ALA A 32 0.16 -16.06 14.36
CA ALA A 32 0.91 -17.23 13.94
C ALA A 32 0.89 -18.38 14.98
N HIS A 33 0.81 -18.05 16.28
CA HIS A 33 0.72 -19.02 17.37
C HIS A 33 -0.70 -19.59 17.59
N HIS A 34 -1.72 -19.00 16.94
CA HIS A 34 -3.13 -19.40 17.09
C HIS A 34 -3.69 -20.06 15.82
N VAL A 35 -2.84 -20.38 14.84
CA VAL A 35 -3.29 -21.09 13.64
C VAL A 35 -3.71 -22.50 13.98
N PRO A 36 -4.90 -22.96 13.55
CA PRO A 36 -5.36 -24.33 13.79
C PRO A 36 -4.40 -25.39 13.24
N ASN A 37 -4.19 -26.46 13.99
CA ASN A 37 -3.21 -27.52 13.66
C ASN A 37 -3.41 -28.15 12.27
N TYR A 38 -4.66 -28.22 11.78
CA TYR A 38 -4.95 -28.79 10.47
C TYR A 38 -4.44 -27.92 9.31
N LEU A 39 -4.25 -26.62 9.52
CA LEU A 39 -3.68 -25.70 8.56
C LEU A 39 -2.13 -25.62 8.66
N THR A 40 -1.58 -25.91 9.83
CA THR A 40 -0.14 -25.74 10.10
C THR A 40 0.74 -26.61 9.19
N LYS A 41 0.27 -27.84 8.86
CA LYS A 41 1.02 -28.77 8.00
C LYS A 41 1.27 -28.26 6.58
N ASN A 42 0.40 -27.39 6.08
CA ASN A 42 0.47 -26.85 4.73
C ASN A 42 0.96 -25.41 4.70
N ARG A 43 1.35 -24.87 5.85
CA ARG A 43 1.78 -23.46 5.97
C ARG A 43 3.30 -23.35 5.83
N LEU A 44 3.73 -22.34 5.06
CA LEU A 44 5.11 -21.93 4.87
C LEU A 44 5.22 -20.39 5.10
N PRO A 45 6.42 -19.87 5.31
CA PRO A 45 7.64 -20.61 5.65
C PRO A 45 7.55 -21.24 7.05
N THR A 46 8.55 -22.06 7.41
CA THR A 46 8.69 -22.61 8.76
C THR A 46 8.82 -21.50 9.81
N PHE A 47 8.63 -21.86 11.07
CA PHE A 47 8.78 -20.90 12.18
C PHE A 47 10.21 -20.36 12.24
N GLU A 48 11.21 -21.23 12.06
CA GLU A 48 12.63 -20.91 12.07
C GLU A 48 12.98 -19.90 10.99
N THR A 49 12.55 -20.13 9.76
CA THR A 49 12.74 -19.20 8.63
C THR A 49 12.02 -17.88 8.86
N ASN A 50 10.82 -17.91 9.44
CA ASN A 50 10.10 -16.69 9.78
C ASN A 50 10.78 -15.86 10.87
N CYS A 51 11.60 -16.47 11.74
CA CYS A 51 12.34 -15.78 12.80
C CYS A 51 13.63 -15.11 12.32
N ILE A 52 14.02 -15.25 11.05
CA ILE A 52 15.15 -14.52 10.48
C ILE A 52 14.81 -13.03 10.46
N ASP A 53 15.67 -12.22 11.10
CA ASP A 53 15.45 -10.77 11.22
C ASP A 53 15.86 -10.01 9.96
N ASP A 54 17.00 -10.39 9.35
CA ASP A 54 17.43 -9.81 8.08
C ASP A 54 16.49 -10.25 6.95
N TRP A 55 15.88 -9.27 6.30
CA TRP A 55 14.84 -9.54 5.32
C TRP A 55 15.37 -10.19 4.03
N GLU A 56 16.55 -9.82 3.58
CA GLU A 56 17.14 -10.38 2.36
C GLU A 56 17.47 -11.85 2.57
N ASN A 57 18.17 -12.19 3.66
CA ASN A 57 18.47 -13.56 4.06
C ASN A 57 17.19 -14.39 4.30
N LYS A 58 16.16 -13.75 4.87
CA LYS A 58 14.86 -14.40 5.07
C LYS A 58 14.22 -14.77 3.75
N VAL A 59 14.17 -13.85 2.77
CA VAL A 59 13.57 -14.13 1.47
C VAL A 59 14.34 -15.22 0.73
N ASP A 60 15.68 -15.23 0.78
CA ASP A 60 16.49 -16.28 0.17
C ASP A 60 16.19 -17.65 0.81
N SER A 61 16.08 -17.72 2.15
CA SER A 61 15.70 -18.94 2.88
C SER A 61 14.29 -19.41 2.52
N ILE A 62 13.34 -18.49 2.35
CA ILE A 62 11.96 -18.78 1.92
C ILE A 62 11.96 -19.36 0.49
N VAL A 63 12.77 -18.81 -0.41
CA VAL A 63 12.92 -19.33 -1.77
C VAL A 63 13.42 -20.77 -1.72
N ASP A 64 14.45 -21.07 -0.93
CA ASP A 64 15.00 -22.42 -0.80
C ASP A 64 14.00 -23.42 -0.24
N GLU A 65 13.25 -23.01 0.77
CA GLU A 65 12.22 -23.82 1.41
C GLU A 65 11.04 -24.14 0.51
N THR A 66 10.73 -23.27 -0.47
CA THR A 66 9.51 -23.35 -1.27
C THR A 66 9.68 -23.89 -2.68
N LEU A 67 10.91 -23.90 -3.23
CA LEU A 67 11.19 -24.26 -4.64
C LEU A 67 10.62 -25.60 -5.10
N SER A 68 10.60 -26.62 -4.23
CA SER A 68 10.12 -27.96 -4.53
C SER A 68 8.67 -28.22 -4.11
N GLU A 69 8.01 -27.20 -3.54
CA GLU A 69 6.70 -27.37 -2.95
C GLU A 69 5.56 -27.13 -3.95
N ASN A 70 4.47 -27.82 -3.75
CA ASN A 70 3.23 -27.62 -4.51
C ASN A 70 2.48 -26.39 -3.96
N MET A 71 2.93 -25.20 -4.33
CA MET A 71 2.34 -23.95 -3.88
C MET A 71 0.99 -23.68 -4.52
N THR A 72 -0.05 -23.43 -3.72
CA THR A 72 -1.41 -23.14 -4.18
C THR A 72 -1.90 -21.76 -3.78
N LEU A 73 -1.36 -21.20 -2.71
CA LEU A 73 -1.74 -19.88 -2.19
C LEU A 73 -0.50 -19.11 -1.74
N VAL A 74 -0.46 -17.84 -2.13
CA VAL A 74 0.52 -16.87 -1.61
C VAL A 74 -0.23 -15.76 -0.90
N SER A 75 0.17 -15.42 0.31
CA SER A 75 -0.37 -14.31 1.09
C SER A 75 0.74 -13.39 1.57
N GLY A 76 0.56 -12.10 1.37
CA GLY A 76 1.51 -11.10 1.85
C GLY A 76 1.24 -9.72 1.29
N ILE A 77 1.95 -8.75 1.83
CA ILE A 77 1.92 -7.38 1.29
C ILE A 77 2.59 -7.40 -0.09
N PRO A 78 1.97 -6.80 -1.13
CA PRO A 78 2.48 -6.84 -2.51
C PRO A 78 3.98 -6.61 -2.68
N PRO A 79 4.63 -5.59 -2.09
CA PRO A 79 6.08 -5.40 -2.23
C PRO A 79 6.90 -6.61 -1.76
N TRP A 80 6.47 -7.30 -0.72
CA TRP A 80 7.21 -8.47 -0.21
C TRP A 80 7.05 -9.69 -1.11
N VAL A 81 5.84 -9.89 -1.62
CA VAL A 81 5.55 -10.96 -2.57
C VAL A 81 6.28 -10.70 -3.88
N GLN A 82 6.39 -9.44 -4.31
CA GLN A 82 7.20 -9.07 -5.47
C GLN A 82 8.66 -9.47 -5.27
N MET A 83 9.30 -9.06 -4.17
CA MET A 83 10.69 -9.45 -3.87
C MET A 83 10.88 -10.97 -3.86
N TYR A 84 9.95 -11.71 -3.28
CA TYR A 84 9.97 -13.17 -3.28
C TYR A 84 9.86 -13.74 -4.70
N PHE A 85 8.97 -13.23 -5.55
CA PHE A 85 8.83 -13.67 -6.93
C PHE A 85 10.03 -13.31 -7.80
N GLU A 86 10.63 -12.15 -7.60
CA GLU A 86 11.85 -11.73 -8.27
C GLU A 86 13.02 -12.66 -7.93
N LYS A 87 13.21 -13.00 -6.64
CA LYS A 87 14.22 -13.95 -6.20
C LYS A 87 14.00 -15.37 -6.74
N LEU A 88 12.76 -15.86 -6.78
CA LEU A 88 12.40 -17.13 -7.41
C LEU A 88 12.77 -17.13 -8.89
N LYS A 89 12.46 -16.05 -9.60
CA LYS A 89 12.78 -15.90 -11.03
C LYS A 89 14.27 -15.81 -11.26
N GLU A 90 15.01 -15.07 -10.44
CA GLU A 90 16.47 -14.97 -10.48
C GLU A 90 17.11 -16.37 -10.33
N LYS A 91 16.68 -17.13 -9.32
CA LYS A 91 17.22 -18.45 -9.01
C LYS A 91 16.87 -19.52 -10.04
N THR A 92 15.68 -19.45 -10.63
CA THR A 92 15.15 -20.52 -11.54
C THR A 92 15.23 -20.18 -13.01
N GLY A 93 15.34 -18.91 -13.38
CA GLY A 93 15.18 -18.44 -14.75
C GLY A 93 13.74 -18.55 -15.30
N LYS A 94 12.75 -18.94 -14.47
CA LYS A 94 11.37 -19.29 -14.88
C LYS A 94 10.36 -18.25 -14.41
N GLN A 95 9.21 -18.19 -15.05
CA GLN A 95 8.05 -17.47 -14.52
C GLN A 95 7.42 -18.26 -13.36
N ILE A 96 6.71 -17.57 -12.47
CA ILE A 96 6.12 -18.19 -11.26
C ILE A 96 5.11 -19.30 -11.62
N LYS A 97 4.36 -19.17 -12.72
CA LYS A 97 3.48 -20.23 -13.22
C LYS A 97 4.19 -21.54 -13.54
N ASP A 98 5.48 -21.47 -13.90
CA ASP A 98 6.29 -22.65 -14.26
C ASP A 98 7.00 -23.23 -13.02
N VAL A 99 7.23 -22.40 -11.99
CA VAL A 99 7.72 -22.83 -10.68
C VAL A 99 6.59 -23.42 -9.85
N PHE A 100 5.43 -22.73 -9.83
CA PHE A 100 4.25 -23.11 -9.06
C PHE A 100 3.02 -23.25 -9.97
N PRO A 101 2.88 -24.37 -10.70
CA PRO A 101 1.78 -24.54 -11.67
C PRO A 101 0.38 -24.47 -11.04
N ASN A 102 0.25 -24.82 -9.77
CA ASN A 102 -1.00 -24.84 -9.01
C ASN A 102 -1.22 -23.60 -8.14
N PHE A 103 -0.46 -22.53 -8.35
CA PHE A 103 -0.65 -21.26 -7.64
C PHE A 103 -1.88 -20.54 -8.18
N ASP A 104 -3.01 -20.61 -7.49
CA ASP A 104 -4.32 -20.16 -7.97
C ASP A 104 -4.88 -18.96 -7.17
N LEU A 105 -4.34 -18.66 -5.99
CA LEU A 105 -4.86 -17.60 -5.15
C LEU A 105 -3.77 -16.72 -4.55
N PHE A 106 -3.88 -15.41 -4.76
CA PHE A 106 -3.09 -14.38 -4.09
C PHE A 106 -3.94 -13.61 -3.09
N ILE A 107 -3.59 -13.68 -1.79
CA ILE A 107 -4.25 -12.91 -0.72
C ILE A 107 -3.34 -11.74 -0.33
N TYR A 108 -3.86 -10.52 -0.42
CA TYR A 108 -3.08 -9.32 -0.17
C TYR A 108 -3.86 -8.25 0.60
N GLY A 109 -3.16 -7.26 1.11
CA GLY A 109 -3.72 -6.11 1.80
C GLY A 109 -2.63 -5.14 2.25
N GLY A 110 -3.02 -4.10 2.94
CA GLY A 110 -2.11 -3.14 3.55
C GLY A 110 -1.51 -2.10 2.60
N VAL A 111 -1.61 -2.28 1.28
CA VAL A 111 -1.27 -1.29 0.24
C VAL A 111 -2.21 -1.42 -0.94
N ASN A 112 -2.39 -0.34 -1.70
CA ASN A 112 -3.10 -0.39 -2.96
C ASN A 112 -2.33 -1.32 -3.94
N TYR A 113 -3.01 -2.35 -4.45
CA TYR A 113 -2.41 -3.35 -5.34
C TYR A 113 -2.29 -2.88 -6.79
N GLN A 114 -3.10 -1.91 -7.22
CA GLN A 114 -3.17 -1.51 -8.63
C GLN A 114 -1.81 -1.16 -9.25
N PRO A 115 -0.89 -0.44 -8.59
CA PRO A 115 0.44 -0.17 -9.13
C PRO A 115 1.28 -1.43 -9.36
N TYR A 116 1.09 -2.46 -8.56
CA TYR A 116 1.87 -3.72 -8.63
C TYR A 116 1.31 -4.70 -9.66
N LYS A 117 0.07 -4.54 -10.08
CA LYS A 117 -0.67 -5.52 -10.89
C LYS A 117 0.07 -5.94 -12.16
N ARG A 118 0.59 -4.97 -12.93
CA ARG A 118 1.34 -5.26 -14.18
C ARG A 118 2.64 -6.02 -13.94
N VAL A 119 3.36 -5.66 -12.89
CA VAL A 119 4.61 -6.34 -12.50
C VAL A 119 4.30 -7.77 -12.11
N PHE A 120 3.26 -7.99 -11.32
CA PHE A 120 2.81 -9.34 -10.93
C PHE A 120 2.35 -10.17 -12.13
N GLU A 121 1.58 -9.62 -13.05
CA GLU A 121 1.16 -10.32 -14.27
C GLU A 121 2.38 -10.79 -15.09
N LYS A 122 3.43 -9.95 -15.20
CA LYS A 122 4.69 -10.28 -15.90
C LYS A 122 5.51 -11.35 -15.14
N LEU A 123 5.62 -11.23 -13.81
CA LEU A 123 6.35 -12.20 -12.98
C LEU A 123 5.65 -13.55 -12.94
N ILE A 124 4.35 -13.55 -12.74
CA ILE A 124 3.55 -14.80 -12.67
C ILE A 124 3.44 -15.45 -14.04
N GLY A 125 3.21 -14.67 -15.11
CA GLY A 125 3.06 -15.15 -16.49
C GLY A 125 1.67 -15.73 -16.82
N ARG A 126 0.70 -15.60 -15.92
CA ARG A 126 -0.72 -15.90 -16.09
C ARG A 126 -1.57 -15.09 -15.12
N LYS A 127 -2.86 -15.02 -15.37
CA LYS A 127 -3.81 -14.45 -14.40
C LYS A 127 -3.96 -15.41 -13.20
N VAL A 128 -3.94 -14.85 -12.01
CA VAL A 128 -4.24 -15.51 -10.73
C VAL A 128 -5.31 -14.70 -10.02
N ASP A 129 -6.27 -15.35 -9.39
CA ASP A 129 -7.30 -14.67 -8.64
C ASP A 129 -6.71 -14.02 -7.38
N GLY A 130 -7.15 -12.80 -7.10
CA GLY A 130 -6.73 -12.05 -5.93
C GLY A 130 -7.86 -11.87 -4.93
N VAL A 131 -7.54 -11.88 -3.64
CA VAL A 131 -8.46 -11.48 -2.56
C VAL A 131 -7.80 -10.40 -1.73
N GLU A 132 -8.37 -9.22 -1.80
CA GLU A 132 -7.96 -8.09 -0.99
C GLU A 132 -8.58 -8.18 0.40
N LEU A 133 -7.76 -7.92 1.43
CA LEU A 133 -8.17 -7.87 2.83
C LEU A 133 -7.83 -6.52 3.44
N TYR A 134 -8.68 -6.06 4.33
CA TYR A 134 -8.43 -4.91 5.18
C TYR A 134 -8.41 -5.31 6.66
N PRO A 135 -7.35 -5.99 7.12
CA PRO A 135 -7.09 -6.25 8.52
C PRO A 135 -6.33 -5.08 9.14
N ALA A 136 -6.62 -4.79 10.41
CA ALA A 136 -5.86 -3.88 11.25
C ALA A 136 -5.69 -4.51 12.63
N SER A 137 -4.80 -3.96 13.47
CA SER A 137 -4.67 -4.42 14.87
C SER A 137 -5.95 -4.16 15.67
N GLU A 138 -6.68 -3.15 15.24
CA GLU A 138 -7.93 -2.69 15.83
C GLU A 138 -9.14 -3.55 15.45
N GLY A 139 -9.06 -4.30 14.35
CA GLY A 139 -10.13 -5.17 13.89
C GLY A 139 -9.99 -5.61 12.44
N PHE A 140 -10.80 -6.61 12.06
CA PHE A 140 -10.92 -7.05 10.67
C PHE A 140 -12.10 -6.29 10.04
N ILE A 141 -11.79 -5.35 9.16
CA ILE A 141 -12.72 -4.30 8.72
C ILE A 141 -13.48 -4.71 7.46
N ALA A 142 -12.77 -5.20 6.43
CA ALA A 142 -13.39 -5.56 5.17
C ALA A 142 -12.58 -6.61 4.41
N TYR A 143 -13.23 -7.28 3.44
CA TYR A 143 -12.59 -8.24 2.54
C TYR A 143 -13.26 -8.27 1.17
N GLN A 144 -12.51 -8.62 0.16
CA GLN A 144 -13.03 -8.84 -1.19
C GLN A 144 -13.77 -10.19 -1.25
N ASP A 145 -15.08 -10.13 -1.44
CA ASP A 145 -15.95 -11.31 -1.55
C ASP A 145 -16.30 -11.65 -3.01
N SER A 146 -15.86 -10.84 -3.97
CA SER A 146 -16.19 -11.00 -5.39
C SER A 146 -15.06 -10.55 -6.30
N GLN A 147 -14.74 -11.36 -7.31
CA GLN A 147 -13.80 -10.97 -8.37
C GLN A 147 -14.41 -10.01 -9.41
N LYS A 148 -15.73 -9.81 -9.37
CA LYS A 148 -16.47 -9.03 -10.39
C LYS A 148 -16.96 -7.68 -9.88
N LYS A 149 -17.01 -7.49 -8.57
CA LYS A 149 -17.52 -6.25 -7.94
C LYS A 149 -16.36 -5.45 -7.39
N GLU A 150 -16.43 -4.14 -7.56
CA GLU A 150 -15.47 -3.22 -6.98
C GLU A 150 -15.61 -3.16 -5.46
N GLY A 151 -14.48 -2.96 -4.79
CA GLY A 151 -14.38 -2.76 -3.36
C GLY A 151 -14.51 -4.02 -2.53
N MET A 152 -14.22 -3.86 -1.25
CA MET A 152 -14.30 -4.89 -0.22
C MET A 152 -15.62 -4.79 0.53
N LEU A 153 -16.23 -5.93 0.85
CA LEU A 153 -17.41 -6.01 1.70
C LEU A 153 -17.07 -5.56 3.12
N LEU A 154 -17.76 -4.56 3.63
CA LEU A 154 -17.60 -4.07 5.01
C LEU A 154 -18.18 -5.08 6.01
N CYS A 155 -17.41 -5.42 7.03
CA CYS A 155 -17.82 -6.37 8.08
C CYS A 155 -18.67 -5.68 9.16
N VAL A 156 -19.94 -5.51 8.92
CA VAL A 156 -20.85 -4.77 9.82
C VAL A 156 -21.30 -5.55 11.07
N ASN A 157 -21.03 -6.87 11.13
CA ASN A 157 -21.46 -7.76 12.21
C ASN A 157 -20.31 -8.37 13.03
N HIS A 158 -19.11 -7.77 12.98
CA HIS A 158 -17.91 -8.27 13.66
C HIS A 158 -17.63 -7.56 15.01
N GLY A 159 -18.65 -6.97 15.64
CA GLY A 159 -18.49 -6.29 16.94
C GLY A 159 -17.80 -4.93 16.85
N ILE A 160 -17.82 -4.32 15.68
CA ILE A 160 -17.29 -2.96 15.41
C ILE A 160 -18.48 -2.07 15.03
N PHE A 161 -18.66 -0.98 15.76
CA PHE A 161 -19.55 0.11 15.37
C PHE A 161 -18.71 1.17 14.64
N TYR A 162 -19.07 1.44 13.40
CA TYR A 162 -18.37 2.36 12.53
C TYR A 162 -19.00 3.75 12.56
N GLU A 163 -18.16 4.77 12.62
CA GLU A 163 -18.54 6.16 12.35
C GLU A 163 -17.61 6.74 11.30
N PHE A 164 -18.06 7.79 10.64
CA PHE A 164 -17.39 8.36 9.49
C PHE A 164 -17.37 9.87 9.60
N ILE A 165 -16.21 10.48 9.31
CA ILE A 165 -16.06 11.93 9.21
C ILE A 165 -15.69 12.24 7.75
N PRO A 166 -16.44 13.10 7.02
CA PRO A 166 -16.00 13.55 5.71
C PRO A 166 -14.55 14.06 5.79
N SER A 167 -13.68 13.60 4.91
CA SER A 167 -12.25 13.92 5.00
C SER A 167 -11.97 15.41 4.85
N SER A 168 -12.84 16.13 4.15
CA SER A 168 -12.80 17.60 4.02
C SER A 168 -13.02 18.35 5.33
N GLU A 169 -13.77 17.76 6.26
CA GLU A 169 -14.12 18.38 7.56
C GLU A 169 -13.23 17.90 8.71
N PHE A 170 -12.38 16.90 8.47
CA PHE A 170 -11.66 16.22 9.56
C PHE A 170 -10.81 17.15 10.44
N PHE A 171 -10.29 18.24 9.88
CA PHE A 171 -9.44 19.21 10.58
C PHE A 171 -10.23 20.42 11.11
N GLU A 172 -11.54 20.45 10.93
CA GLU A 172 -12.39 21.47 11.53
C GLU A 172 -12.50 21.29 13.04
N GLU A 173 -12.83 22.34 13.77
CA GLU A 173 -12.97 22.30 15.24
C GLU A 173 -14.07 21.33 15.68
N ASN A 174 -15.18 21.26 14.91
CA ASN A 174 -16.33 20.40 15.17
C ASN A 174 -16.76 19.65 13.90
N PRO A 175 -15.99 18.65 13.46
CA PRO A 175 -16.29 17.91 12.24
C PRO A 175 -17.58 17.10 12.38
N THR A 176 -18.34 16.98 11.31
CA THR A 176 -19.54 16.15 11.27
C THR A 176 -19.18 14.68 11.40
N ARG A 177 -19.79 13.99 12.38
CA ARG A 177 -19.61 12.55 12.57
C ARG A 177 -20.93 11.83 12.28
N ILE A 178 -20.92 10.94 11.31
CA ILE A 178 -22.11 10.24 10.83
C ILE A 178 -21.99 8.73 11.06
N SER A 179 -23.13 8.06 11.17
CA SER A 179 -23.23 6.62 11.22
C SER A 179 -23.33 6.00 9.81
N LEU A 180 -23.29 4.67 9.75
CA LEU A 180 -23.29 3.92 8.48
C LEU A 180 -24.53 4.18 7.61
N GLU A 181 -25.68 4.49 8.22
CA GLU A 181 -26.94 4.78 7.48
C GLU A 181 -26.92 6.10 6.70
N SER A 182 -26.02 7.01 7.08
CA SER A 182 -25.93 8.37 6.51
C SER A 182 -24.75 8.55 5.52
N VAL A 183 -24.02 7.45 5.21
CA VAL A 183 -22.89 7.54 4.28
C VAL A 183 -23.39 7.68 2.84
N GLU A 184 -22.63 8.44 2.06
CA GLU A 184 -22.87 8.64 0.64
C GLU A 184 -21.77 7.95 -0.20
N MET A 185 -22.15 7.53 -1.42
CA MET A 185 -21.19 6.99 -2.37
C MET A 185 -20.24 8.08 -2.86
N GLU A 186 -19.01 7.67 -3.17
CA GLU A 186 -17.95 8.51 -3.74
C GLU A 186 -17.45 9.65 -2.82
N VAL A 187 -18.01 9.81 -1.61
CA VAL A 187 -17.47 10.69 -0.58
C VAL A 187 -16.32 10.01 0.15
N ASN A 188 -15.23 10.74 0.37
CA ASN A 188 -14.07 10.24 1.09
C ASN A 188 -14.24 10.49 2.60
N TYR A 189 -14.15 9.45 3.40
CA TYR A 189 -14.37 9.49 4.85
C TYR A 189 -13.14 9.04 5.63
N VAL A 190 -12.89 9.69 6.75
CA VAL A 190 -12.01 9.16 7.81
C VAL A 190 -12.79 8.12 8.61
N LEU A 191 -12.20 6.94 8.77
CA LEU A 191 -12.82 5.82 9.46
C LEU A 191 -12.57 5.92 10.98
N ILE A 192 -13.65 5.90 11.74
CA ILE A 192 -13.66 5.91 13.20
C ILE A 192 -14.24 4.58 13.72
N LEU A 193 -13.54 3.97 14.66
CA LEU A 193 -13.90 2.66 15.20
C LEU A 193 -14.37 2.75 16.66
N ASN A 194 -15.44 2.03 16.94
CA ASN A 194 -15.86 1.70 18.30
C ASN A 194 -15.95 0.18 18.41
N THR A 195 -15.13 -0.43 19.25
CA THR A 195 -15.01 -1.88 19.33
C THR A 195 -15.40 -2.41 20.71
N ASN A 196 -15.88 -3.65 20.75
CA ASN A 196 -16.12 -4.36 22.01
C ASN A 196 -14.82 -4.68 22.78
N ALA A 197 -13.65 -4.51 22.15
CA ALA A 197 -12.35 -4.63 22.80
C ALA A 197 -11.90 -3.36 23.55
N GLY A 198 -12.73 -2.31 23.58
CA GLY A 198 -12.51 -1.10 24.38
C GLY A 198 -11.96 0.11 23.62
N LEU A 199 -11.96 0.11 22.30
CA LEU A 199 -11.71 1.31 21.52
C LEU A 199 -13.00 2.12 21.37
N TRP A 200 -12.95 3.41 21.67
CA TRP A 200 -14.12 4.29 21.63
C TRP A 200 -13.75 5.56 20.84
N GLY A 201 -14.47 5.81 19.74
CA GLY A 201 -14.20 6.95 18.88
C GLY A 201 -12.76 6.94 18.32
N TYR A 202 -12.20 5.76 18.11
CA TYR A 202 -10.79 5.60 17.74
C TYR A 202 -10.58 5.92 16.27
N ASN A 203 -9.76 6.93 16.00
CA ASN A 203 -9.32 7.27 14.65
C ASN A 203 -8.17 6.35 14.23
N ILE A 204 -8.45 5.40 13.34
CA ILE A 204 -7.43 4.50 12.78
C ILE A 204 -6.46 5.22 11.83
N GLY A 205 -6.85 6.41 11.36
CA GLY A 205 -6.06 7.25 10.48
C GLY A 205 -6.17 6.90 9.00
N ASP A 206 -7.01 5.93 8.66
CA ASP A 206 -7.25 5.55 7.27
C ASP A 206 -8.45 6.31 6.70
N THR A 207 -8.38 6.60 5.40
CA THR A 207 -9.50 7.15 4.64
C THR A 207 -10.08 6.08 3.73
N ILE A 208 -11.40 6.07 3.61
CA ILE A 208 -12.16 5.13 2.81
C ILE A 208 -13.22 5.86 1.99
N LYS A 209 -13.70 5.18 0.96
CA LYS A 209 -14.83 5.61 0.15
C LYS A 209 -15.80 4.46 -0.09
N PHE A 210 -17.10 4.74 -0.07
CA PHE A 210 -18.12 3.76 -0.41
C PHE A 210 -18.30 3.70 -1.93
N VAL A 211 -18.14 2.51 -2.49
CA VAL A 211 -18.43 2.20 -3.91
C VAL A 211 -19.75 1.45 -4.06
N SER A 212 -20.39 1.07 -2.94
CA SER A 212 -21.73 0.51 -2.87
C SER A 212 -22.27 0.67 -1.44
N ILE A 213 -23.57 0.92 -1.30
CA ILE A 213 -24.27 0.98 -0.01
C ILE A 213 -25.23 -0.19 0.19
N ASN A 214 -25.42 -1.07 -0.80
CA ASN A 214 -26.23 -2.27 -0.70
C ASN A 214 -25.65 -3.44 -1.54
N PRO A 215 -24.86 -4.34 -0.92
CA PRO A 215 -24.26 -4.23 0.42
C PRO A 215 -23.20 -3.12 0.51
N TYR A 216 -22.85 -2.73 1.72
CA TYR A 216 -21.78 -1.75 1.95
C TYR A 216 -20.43 -2.28 1.46
N ARG A 217 -19.85 -1.62 0.46
CA ARG A 217 -18.52 -1.91 -0.09
C ARG A 217 -17.66 -0.68 -0.04
N ILE A 218 -16.43 -0.87 0.40
CA ILE A 218 -15.46 0.22 0.56
C ILE A 218 -14.19 -0.04 -0.23
N VAL A 219 -13.53 1.04 -0.58
CA VAL A 219 -12.12 1.06 -1.01
C VAL A 219 -11.32 1.92 -0.03
N VAL A 220 -10.10 1.50 0.29
CA VAL A 220 -9.18 2.32 1.08
C VAL A 220 -8.54 3.33 0.14
N THR A 221 -8.70 4.62 0.46
CA THR A 221 -8.22 5.72 -0.38
C THR A 221 -6.88 6.28 0.09
N GLY A 222 -6.49 6.00 1.34
CA GLY A 222 -5.21 6.43 1.87
C GLY A 222 -5.20 6.53 3.39
N ARG A 223 -4.40 7.46 3.88
CA ARG A 223 -4.36 7.81 5.30
C ARG A 223 -4.54 9.30 5.48
N ILE A 224 -5.32 9.70 6.47
CA ILE A 224 -5.56 11.12 6.77
C ILE A 224 -4.27 11.87 7.17
N LYS A 225 -3.26 11.16 7.63
CA LYS A 225 -1.93 11.71 7.91
C LYS A 225 -1.04 11.83 6.66
N HIS A 226 -1.40 11.14 5.59
CA HIS A 226 -0.71 11.18 4.31
C HIS A 226 -1.51 12.06 3.35
N PHE A 227 -1.54 13.33 3.64
CA PHE A 227 -2.06 14.39 2.79
C PHE A 227 -1.00 15.48 2.69
N THR A 228 -1.09 16.28 1.67
CA THR A 228 -0.29 17.50 1.52
C THR A 228 -1.24 18.68 1.52
N SER A 229 -1.05 19.58 2.44
CA SER A 229 -1.80 20.82 2.59
C SER A 229 -0.86 21.94 3.03
N ALA A 230 0.39 21.91 2.54
CA ALA A 230 1.38 22.92 2.89
C ALA A 230 0.97 24.32 2.42
N PHE A 231 0.04 24.39 1.48
CA PHE A 231 -0.45 25.62 0.84
C PHE A 231 -2.00 25.72 0.89
N GLY A 232 -2.69 24.78 1.55
CA GLY A 232 -4.15 24.70 1.62
C GLY A 232 -4.79 23.85 0.53
N GLU A 233 -4.00 23.07 -0.24
CA GLU A 233 -4.49 22.27 -1.37
C GLU A 233 -5.17 20.97 -0.98
N HIS A 234 -4.95 20.46 0.22
CA HIS A 234 -5.55 19.22 0.75
C HIS A 234 -5.49 18.03 -0.21
N VAL A 235 -4.38 17.88 -0.93
CA VAL A 235 -4.17 16.73 -1.83
C VAL A 235 -4.03 15.45 -1.01
N ILE A 236 -4.75 14.40 -1.41
CA ILE A 236 -4.73 13.08 -0.76
C ILE A 236 -4.04 12.02 -1.61
N ALA A 237 -3.64 10.92 -0.98
CA ALA A 237 -2.89 9.85 -1.65
C ALA A 237 -3.64 9.24 -2.84
N GLU A 238 -4.97 9.12 -2.78
CA GLU A 238 -5.79 8.63 -3.90
C GLU A 238 -5.66 9.51 -5.16
N GLU A 239 -5.69 10.84 -4.99
CA GLU A 239 -5.57 11.78 -6.11
C GLU A 239 -4.19 11.69 -6.75
N VAL A 240 -3.15 11.56 -5.93
CA VAL A 240 -1.76 11.37 -6.39
C VAL A 240 -1.62 10.06 -7.18
N GLU A 241 -2.13 8.95 -6.66
CA GLU A 241 -2.08 7.66 -7.34
C GLU A 241 -2.90 7.65 -8.62
N LYS A 242 -4.10 8.23 -8.62
CA LYS A 242 -4.95 8.35 -9.83
C LYS A 242 -4.32 9.23 -10.90
N SER A 243 -3.73 10.38 -10.53
CA SER A 243 -3.06 11.25 -11.49
C SER A 243 -1.90 10.53 -12.19
N LEU A 244 -1.10 9.77 -11.44
CA LEU A 244 -0.03 8.96 -12.01
C LEU A 244 -0.56 7.88 -12.95
N GLN A 245 -1.62 7.16 -12.56
CA GLN A 245 -2.23 6.12 -13.39
C GLN A 245 -2.81 6.69 -14.71
N GLN A 246 -3.45 7.85 -14.66
CA GLN A 246 -3.96 8.53 -15.85
C GLN A 246 -2.83 8.95 -16.79
N THR A 247 -1.74 9.47 -16.21
CA THR A 247 -0.56 9.89 -16.95
C THR A 247 0.13 8.72 -17.64
N ILE A 248 0.32 7.59 -16.96
CA ILE A 248 0.94 6.38 -17.53
C ILE A 248 0.11 5.81 -18.70
N LYS A 249 -1.21 5.97 -18.69
CA LYS A 249 -2.06 5.55 -19.82
C LYS A 249 -1.78 6.34 -21.09
N LYS A 250 -1.49 7.64 -20.97
CA LYS A 250 -1.24 8.54 -22.10
C LYS A 250 0.25 8.60 -22.48
N ASN A 251 1.13 8.46 -21.51
CA ASN A 251 2.58 8.48 -21.62
C ASN A 251 3.14 7.16 -21.07
N PRO A 252 3.17 6.08 -21.87
CA PRO A 252 3.55 4.75 -21.40
C PRO A 252 4.94 4.72 -20.77
N CYS A 253 5.01 4.23 -19.53
CA CYS A 253 6.23 4.02 -18.77
C CYS A 253 5.99 2.95 -17.69
N VAL A 254 7.05 2.52 -17.01
CA VAL A 254 6.95 1.62 -15.86
C VAL A 254 7.55 2.31 -14.64
N VAL A 255 6.71 2.57 -13.65
CA VAL A 255 7.09 3.15 -12.37
C VAL A 255 7.15 2.05 -11.32
N ASN A 256 8.29 1.90 -10.65
CA ASN A 256 8.47 0.95 -9.55
C ASN A 256 7.87 1.48 -8.25
N GLU A 257 8.23 2.71 -7.87
CA GLU A 257 7.72 3.35 -6.66
C GLU A 257 7.84 4.89 -6.80
N PHE A 258 7.11 5.61 -5.97
CA PHE A 258 7.17 7.06 -5.93
C PHE A 258 6.83 7.61 -4.52
N HIS A 259 7.26 8.86 -4.29
CA HIS A 259 6.97 9.64 -3.09
C HIS A 259 6.77 11.10 -3.48
N VAL A 260 5.78 11.75 -2.88
CA VAL A 260 5.45 13.16 -3.12
C VAL A 260 5.56 13.95 -1.82
N ALA A 261 6.21 15.09 -1.88
CA ALA A 261 6.34 16.01 -0.76
C ALA A 261 6.32 17.48 -1.23
N PRO A 262 5.86 18.43 -0.39
CA PRO A 262 5.88 19.84 -0.74
C PRO A 262 7.32 20.41 -0.68
N LYS A 263 7.67 21.25 -1.65
CA LYS A 263 8.87 22.08 -1.62
C LYS A 263 8.47 23.52 -1.35
N VAL A 264 8.54 23.92 -0.08
CA VAL A 264 8.08 25.22 0.42
C VAL A 264 9.16 26.29 0.29
N ASN A 265 10.38 25.97 0.74
CA ASN A 265 11.52 26.91 0.72
C ASN A 265 12.25 26.82 -0.59
N THR A 266 11.98 27.75 -1.48
CA THR A 266 12.61 27.94 -2.79
C THR A 266 13.24 29.33 -2.82
N GLU A 267 14.50 29.44 -3.26
CA GLU A 267 15.24 30.72 -3.15
C GLU A 267 14.73 31.79 -4.14
N ASN A 268 14.32 31.39 -5.36
CA ASN A 268 13.94 32.35 -6.41
C ASN A 268 12.77 31.85 -7.28
N GLU A 269 11.97 30.91 -6.80
CA GLU A 269 10.85 30.36 -7.55
C GLU A 269 9.64 30.09 -6.64
N LEU A 270 8.46 29.89 -7.21
CA LEU A 270 7.28 29.52 -6.45
C LEU A 270 7.45 28.13 -5.86
N PRO A 271 6.81 27.85 -4.70
CA PRO A 271 6.78 26.50 -4.13
C PRO A 271 6.08 25.52 -5.08
N TYR A 272 6.29 24.21 -4.87
CA TYR A 272 5.74 23.15 -5.71
C TYR A 272 5.64 21.81 -5.00
N HIS A 273 4.90 20.86 -5.58
CA HIS A 273 4.96 19.45 -5.21
C HIS A 273 6.12 18.77 -5.93
N GLU A 274 7.04 18.20 -5.18
CA GLU A 274 8.16 17.44 -5.74
C GLU A 274 7.82 15.96 -5.73
N TRP A 275 7.91 15.34 -6.89
CA TRP A 275 7.65 13.93 -7.12
C TRP A 275 8.96 13.18 -7.32
N PHE A 276 9.31 12.34 -6.36
CA PHE A 276 10.44 11.42 -6.44
C PHE A 276 9.97 10.13 -7.07
N ILE A 277 10.43 9.81 -8.27
CA ILE A 277 9.94 8.65 -9.01
C ILE A 277 11.10 7.74 -9.40
N GLU A 278 10.96 6.46 -9.07
CA GLU A 278 11.83 5.38 -9.53
C GLU A 278 11.18 4.71 -10.74
N PHE A 279 11.77 4.90 -11.92
CA PHE A 279 11.30 4.30 -13.16
C PHE A 279 12.07 3.00 -13.46
N GLU A 280 11.37 1.92 -13.84
CA GLU A 280 11.98 0.78 -14.53
C GLU A 280 12.26 1.15 -16.00
N ASN A 281 11.26 1.80 -16.64
CA ASN A 281 11.38 2.35 -17.98
C ASN A 281 10.73 3.74 -17.99
N GLU A 282 11.49 4.73 -18.44
CA GLU A 282 10.99 6.10 -18.57
C GLU A 282 10.04 6.25 -19.76
N SER A 283 9.21 7.29 -19.74
CA SER A 283 8.44 7.70 -20.92
C SER A 283 9.38 8.29 -21.98
N GLU A 284 9.05 8.09 -23.26
CA GLU A 284 9.81 8.67 -24.39
C GLU A 284 9.89 10.20 -24.33
N ASN A 285 8.90 10.84 -23.73
CA ASN A 285 8.86 12.29 -23.56
C ASN A 285 8.51 12.66 -22.11
N MET A 286 9.53 12.88 -21.29
CA MET A 286 9.38 13.23 -19.88
C MET A 286 8.73 14.60 -19.65
N ASN A 287 8.87 15.55 -20.58
CA ASN A 287 8.17 16.84 -20.48
C ASN A 287 6.66 16.65 -20.67
N SER A 288 6.25 15.84 -21.66
CA SER A 288 4.85 15.47 -21.84
C SER A 288 4.28 14.72 -20.62
N PHE A 289 5.09 13.81 -20.06
CA PHE A 289 4.72 13.08 -18.87
C PHE A 289 4.50 14.01 -17.66
N SER A 290 5.42 14.94 -17.40
CA SER A 290 5.31 15.90 -16.29
C SER A 290 4.08 16.82 -16.43
N ASN A 291 3.86 17.36 -17.64
CA ASN A 291 2.71 18.22 -17.91
C ASN A 291 1.38 17.49 -17.77
N GLU A 292 1.29 16.24 -18.24
CA GLU A 292 0.10 15.40 -18.08
C GLU A 292 -0.16 15.05 -16.62
N LEU A 293 0.90 14.76 -15.86
CA LEU A 293 0.80 14.44 -14.44
C LEU A 293 0.23 15.62 -13.65
N ASP A 294 0.75 16.81 -13.90
CA ASP A 294 0.27 18.05 -13.29
C ASP A 294 -1.18 18.35 -13.69
N SER A 295 -1.50 18.25 -14.97
CA SER A 295 -2.88 18.47 -15.47
C SER A 295 -3.87 17.46 -14.91
N SER A 296 -3.46 16.18 -14.77
CA SER A 296 -4.28 15.14 -14.17
C SER A 296 -4.55 15.42 -12.69
N LEU A 297 -3.53 15.87 -11.94
CA LEU A 297 -3.70 16.24 -10.54
C LEU A 297 -4.62 17.46 -10.38
N GLN A 298 -4.46 18.50 -11.22
CA GLN A 298 -5.36 19.64 -11.26
C GLN A 298 -6.82 19.23 -11.58
N GLY A 299 -7.00 18.21 -12.42
CA GLY A 299 -8.33 17.69 -12.76
C GLY A 299 -8.99 16.93 -11.62
N LEU A 300 -8.21 16.37 -10.70
CA LEU A 300 -8.69 15.60 -9.54
C LEU A 300 -8.87 16.46 -8.29
N ASN A 301 -8.07 17.52 -8.13
CA ASN A 301 -8.09 18.40 -6.96
C ASN A 301 -8.27 19.88 -7.37
N SER A 302 -9.43 20.43 -7.08
CA SER A 302 -9.76 21.82 -7.43
C SER A 302 -8.95 22.86 -6.66
N TYR A 303 -8.61 22.60 -5.39
CA TYR A 303 -7.79 23.52 -4.60
C TYR A 303 -6.36 23.59 -5.14
N TYR A 304 -5.77 22.45 -5.49
CA TYR A 304 -4.45 22.42 -6.16
C TYR A 304 -4.49 23.23 -7.47
N LYS A 305 -5.53 23.03 -8.28
CA LYS A 305 -5.74 23.79 -9.52
C LYS A 305 -5.83 25.30 -9.26
N ASP A 306 -6.58 25.71 -8.23
CA ASP A 306 -6.76 27.13 -7.89
C ASP A 306 -5.43 27.77 -7.46
N LEU A 307 -4.59 27.04 -6.72
CA LEU A 307 -3.26 27.51 -6.32
C LEU A 307 -2.30 27.66 -7.52
N ILE A 308 -2.33 26.74 -8.48
CA ILE A 308 -1.57 26.87 -9.73
C ILE A 308 -2.08 28.06 -10.55
N THR A 309 -3.39 28.17 -10.74
CA THR A 309 -4.00 29.28 -11.51
C THR A 309 -3.77 30.63 -10.85
N GLY A 310 -3.76 30.68 -9.53
CA GLY A 310 -3.49 31.88 -8.73
C GLY A 310 -2.01 32.24 -8.60
N ASN A 311 -1.10 31.49 -9.23
CA ASN A 311 0.36 31.67 -9.10
C ASN A 311 0.86 31.64 -7.64
N ILE A 312 0.26 30.81 -6.82
CA ILE A 312 0.70 30.52 -5.44
C ILE A 312 1.62 29.31 -5.46
N LEU A 313 1.33 28.33 -6.32
CA LEU A 313 2.19 27.19 -6.64
C LEU A 313 2.62 27.25 -8.12
N GLN A 314 3.80 26.71 -8.42
CA GLN A 314 4.15 26.34 -9.78
C GLN A 314 3.79 24.85 -10.04
N PRO A 315 3.70 24.43 -11.33
CA PRO A 315 3.49 23.04 -11.68
C PRO A 315 4.48 22.11 -10.99
N LEU A 316 4.04 20.89 -10.72
CA LEU A 316 4.87 19.88 -10.04
C LEU A 316 6.21 19.64 -10.76
N LYS A 317 7.21 19.22 -9.99
CA LYS A 317 8.52 18.83 -10.53
C LYS A 317 8.82 17.37 -10.23
N ILE A 318 9.42 16.68 -11.18
CA ILE A 318 9.83 15.28 -11.07
C ILE A 318 11.33 15.20 -10.80
N THR A 319 11.69 14.54 -9.70
CA THR A 319 13.04 14.14 -9.35
C THR A 319 13.17 12.64 -9.64
N LYS A 320 13.93 12.30 -10.68
CA LYS A 320 14.18 10.91 -11.05
C LYS A 320 15.16 10.25 -10.08
N LEU A 321 14.83 9.04 -9.65
CA LEU A 321 15.66 8.25 -8.73
C LEU A 321 16.31 7.07 -9.46
N LYS A 322 17.49 6.67 -8.97
CA LYS A 322 18.19 5.47 -9.41
C LYS A 322 17.36 4.22 -9.08
N ASN A 323 17.59 3.14 -9.80
CA ASN A 323 16.96 1.85 -9.49
C ASN A 323 17.32 1.38 -8.07
N ASN A 324 16.33 0.83 -7.37
CA ASN A 324 16.39 0.37 -5.97
C ASN A 324 16.54 1.48 -4.92
N SER A 325 16.35 2.76 -5.26
CA SER A 325 16.48 3.88 -4.31
C SER A 325 15.56 3.76 -3.10
N PHE A 326 14.30 3.39 -3.31
CA PHE A 326 13.36 3.19 -2.20
C PHE A 326 13.74 2.01 -1.30
N ARG A 327 14.26 0.94 -1.88
CA ARG A 327 14.78 -0.23 -1.15
C ARG A 327 15.99 0.16 -0.30
N ASP A 328 16.96 0.86 -0.90
CA ASP A 328 18.18 1.29 -0.23
C ASP A 328 17.88 2.28 0.90
N TYR A 329 16.94 3.22 0.65
CA TYR A 329 16.44 4.10 1.70
C TYR A 329 15.81 3.30 2.86
N MET A 330 14.92 2.34 2.59
CA MET A 330 14.31 1.52 3.64
C MET A 330 15.33 0.70 4.41
N LYS A 331 16.40 0.25 3.75
CA LYS A 331 17.52 -0.45 4.38
C LYS A 331 18.32 0.50 5.29
N SER A 332 18.62 1.72 4.83
CA SER A 332 19.39 2.72 5.60
C SER A 332 18.69 3.12 6.91
N VAL A 333 17.35 3.18 6.90
CA VAL A 333 16.56 3.52 8.10
C VAL A 333 16.14 2.29 8.92
N GLY A 334 16.68 1.09 8.61
CA GLY A 334 16.40 -0.15 9.32
C GLY A 334 14.93 -0.63 9.21
N LYS A 335 14.23 -0.24 8.14
CA LYS A 335 12.81 -0.55 7.92
C LYS A 335 12.57 -1.43 6.68
N LEU A 336 13.61 -2.01 6.10
CA LEU A 336 13.45 -2.96 5.01
C LEU A 336 12.77 -4.22 5.53
N GLY A 337 11.68 -4.63 4.87
CA GLY A 337 10.87 -5.75 5.31
C GLY A 337 9.92 -5.41 6.49
N GLY A 338 9.39 -6.44 7.12
CA GLY A 338 8.31 -6.25 8.12
C GLY A 338 7.04 -5.67 7.48
N GLN A 339 6.23 -4.92 8.19
CA GLN A 339 5.05 -4.23 7.63
C GLN A 339 5.34 -2.77 7.23
N ASN A 340 6.63 -2.45 7.04
CA ASN A 340 7.04 -1.10 6.72
C ASN A 340 6.88 -0.81 5.22
N LYS A 341 6.51 0.42 4.90
CA LYS A 341 6.37 0.94 3.54
C LYS A 341 6.68 2.43 3.52
N VAL A 342 7.16 2.93 2.40
CA VAL A 342 7.34 4.36 2.21
C VAL A 342 5.96 4.98 1.92
N PRO A 343 5.54 6.03 2.65
CA PRO A 343 4.34 6.78 2.29
C PRO A 343 4.49 7.40 0.90
N ARG A 344 3.48 7.29 0.06
CA ARG A 344 3.48 7.89 -1.28
C ARG A 344 3.25 9.39 -1.29
N LEU A 345 2.73 9.92 -0.20
CA LEU A 345 2.48 11.34 -0.01
C LEU A 345 2.79 11.74 1.43
N ALA A 346 3.45 12.86 1.63
CA ALA A 346 3.77 13.42 2.93
C ALA A 346 3.56 14.94 2.93
N ASN A 347 3.26 15.50 4.10
CA ASN A 347 3.15 16.93 4.32
C ASN A 347 4.49 17.55 4.82
N ASP A 348 5.51 16.73 4.99
CA ASP A 348 6.87 17.15 5.36
C ASP A 348 7.91 16.56 4.38
N ARG A 349 9.16 17.00 4.51
CA ARG A 349 10.23 16.62 3.60
C ARG A 349 11.21 15.58 4.14
N LYS A 350 10.95 15.00 5.31
CA LYS A 350 11.92 14.08 5.94
C LYS A 350 12.35 12.95 5.02
N ILE A 351 11.39 12.30 4.38
CA ILE A 351 11.64 11.21 3.42
C ILE A 351 12.21 11.77 2.12
N ALA A 352 11.63 12.84 1.60
CA ALA A 352 12.05 13.48 0.37
C ALA A 352 13.51 13.95 0.39
N ASP A 353 13.95 14.55 1.50
CA ASP A 353 15.32 15.02 1.63
C ASP A 353 16.32 13.85 1.69
N GLU A 354 15.97 12.74 2.31
CA GLU A 354 16.78 11.51 2.28
C GLU A 354 16.80 10.88 0.86
N LEU A 355 15.65 10.82 0.17
CA LEU A 355 15.56 10.33 -1.19
C LEU A 355 16.36 11.19 -2.20
N SER A 356 16.57 12.46 -1.90
CA SER A 356 17.38 13.36 -2.73
C SER A 356 18.84 12.88 -2.90
N ASN A 357 19.35 12.05 -1.99
CA ASN A 357 20.68 11.44 -2.07
C ASN A 357 20.77 10.37 -3.19
N TYR A 358 19.64 9.88 -3.67
CA TYR A 358 19.54 8.83 -4.68
C TYR A 358 19.14 9.37 -6.06
N LYS A 359 19.05 10.69 -6.24
CA LYS A 359 18.68 11.29 -7.54
C LYS A 359 19.65 10.92 -8.65
N ILE A 360 19.14 10.82 -9.86
CA ILE A 360 19.95 10.75 -11.07
C ILE A 360 20.44 12.17 -11.35
N ASN A 361 21.75 12.37 -11.40
CA ASN A 361 22.32 13.63 -11.86
C ASN A 361 22.17 13.69 -13.39
N GLU A 362 21.40 14.63 -13.88
CA GLU A 362 21.30 14.93 -15.31
C GLU A 362 22.57 15.56 -15.82
#